data_67247e5a07408e1a4eafa7e1a4c65cf0
#
_entry.id   67247e5a07408e1a4eafa7e1a4c65cf0
#
_cell.length_a   1.000
_cell.length_b   1.000
_cell.length_c   1.000
_cell.angle_alpha   90.00
_cell.angle_beta   90.00
_cell.angle_gamma   90.00
#
_symmetry.space_group_name_H-M   'P 1'
#
loop_
_entity.id
_entity.type
_entity.pdbx_description
1 polymer ?
#
loop_
_entity_poly.entity_id
_entity_poly.type
_entity_poly.pdbx_seq_one_letter_code
_entity_poly.pdbx_strand_id
1 'polypeptide(L)'
;MVLSRSTAQIFAALLAAAGPAKAKGLADIDHLYPNILAENRAFDHYFGTMAGVRGFADPNIQYNNGIPVWKQLVTPSLTNETDYITPWYLNYLGGTWPEATQCMAAGSNGWDANQAAWNHGANDHWAVNNTPYSIGYYKREDLPVHFALAEGWTVGDMYQESVIASTNPNRVMWVSGSINVPGSPQSKDEGGYPYIDNNETPGCDRDGINCYPLRWKTVAEKYEEAGVSWGVYQDADNFDDNPYAWFEQFQDSQKGSSLHEKGMTGFSLDTFYSQAANGTLPEVSYIVGPMQLSEHPPYSPHDGSWLQKKIAEAVINSPKYSKTVLMVSYDETGGWADHVNPYHAPDGTPGEWIDDPYGAAGRTAIGPGFRVPFYIISPFTRGGAVYTEHSDHTSQLLFIEKWQAAKGRDVKTDEIVPWRRDNMANLVNAFDFDNPDYSVPGLPQAPEPHRNSKGEYDGSSHCASLYGSGRPPVPYSGEGSDNATSHLAEKGFKPVRGLLTEGRTLTLEASGQALTASSSRGAVVLSPAGRDHDNVQQGWVIHAVEVGGNEFTISSADTGLYICDNLKLCNAAAKAVIFVVDFTPGKGHSLKFKDVNSYLATDRKKALTWQKRQAFWNIFSVTY
;
A
#
# COMPACT_ATOMS: atom_id res chain seq x y z
N MET A 1 1.90 -58.97 22.26
CA MET A 1 1.67 -57.86 23.19
C MET A 1 0.73 -56.89 22.48
N VAL A 2 -0.57 -56.98 22.84
CA VAL A 2 -1.64 -56.23 22.16
C VAL A 2 -1.78 -54.94 22.93
N LEU A 3 -1.25 -53.86 22.41
CA LEU A 3 -1.64 -52.53 22.87
C LEU A 3 -3.10 -52.32 22.47
N SER A 4 -3.95 -52.09 23.43
CA SER A 4 -5.39 -51.98 23.23
C SER A 4 -5.71 -50.85 22.24
N ARG A 5 -6.64 -51.10 21.33
CA ARG A 5 -7.15 -50.11 20.34
C ARG A 5 -7.57 -48.77 20.96
N SER A 6 -7.87 -48.76 22.28
CA SER A 6 -8.26 -47.56 23.02
C SER A 6 -7.11 -46.57 23.24
N THR A 7 -5.87 -47.05 23.49
CA THR A 7 -4.70 -46.15 23.69
C THR A 7 -4.22 -45.52 22.38
N ALA A 8 -4.32 -46.24 21.28
CA ALA A 8 -3.97 -45.70 19.95
C ALA A 8 -5.05 -44.67 19.47
N GLN A 9 -6.31 -44.91 19.78
CA GLN A 9 -7.39 -43.92 19.49
C GLN A 9 -7.32 -42.69 20.39
N ILE A 10 -6.91 -42.80 21.66
CA ILE A 10 -6.69 -41.65 22.53
C ILE A 10 -5.47 -40.84 22.09
N PHE A 11 -4.38 -41.49 21.62
CA PHE A 11 -3.25 -40.77 21.04
C PHE A 11 -3.54 -40.17 19.67
N ALA A 12 -4.32 -40.81 18.82
CA ALA A 12 -4.76 -40.26 17.53
C ALA A 12 -5.80 -39.15 17.73
N ALA A 13 -6.68 -39.25 18.73
CA ALA A 13 -7.63 -38.19 19.09
C ALA A 13 -6.94 -36.99 19.76
N LEU A 14 -5.87 -37.20 20.54
CA LEU A 14 -5.05 -36.12 21.09
C LEU A 14 -4.17 -35.45 20.01
N LEU A 15 -3.71 -36.16 19.01
CA LEU A 15 -3.01 -35.58 17.84
C LEU A 15 -3.98 -34.93 16.85
N ALA A 16 -5.22 -35.42 16.72
CA ALA A 16 -6.25 -34.79 15.90
C ALA A 16 -6.94 -33.59 16.60
N ALA A 17 -6.87 -33.52 17.94
CA ALA A 17 -7.33 -32.36 18.70
C ALA A 17 -6.28 -31.24 18.83
N ALA A 18 -5.01 -31.51 18.52
CA ALA A 18 -3.99 -30.51 18.27
C ALA A 18 -4.07 -30.09 16.79
N GLY A 19 -5.17 -29.46 16.40
CA GLY A 19 -5.16 -28.57 15.24
C GLY A 19 -3.97 -27.61 15.38
N PRO A 20 -3.39 -27.08 14.30
CA PRO A 20 -2.23 -26.20 14.38
C PRO A 20 -2.48 -25.19 15.48
N ALA A 21 -1.57 -25.11 16.46
CA ALA A 21 -1.72 -24.22 17.61
C ALA A 21 -2.06 -22.84 17.04
N LYS A 22 -3.24 -22.30 17.40
CA LYS A 22 -3.66 -20.98 16.92
C LYS A 22 -2.55 -20.02 17.27
N ALA A 23 -2.07 -19.31 16.26
CA ALA A 23 -1.12 -18.22 16.47
C ALA A 23 -1.73 -17.27 17.50
N LYS A 24 -0.99 -16.99 18.56
CA LYS A 24 -1.46 -16.12 19.66
C LYS A 24 -1.14 -14.64 19.40
N GLY A 25 -0.78 -14.29 18.18
CA GLY A 25 -0.44 -12.94 17.75
C GLY A 25 0.96 -12.84 17.13
N LEU A 26 1.54 -11.66 17.18
CA LEU A 26 2.81 -11.36 16.54
C LEU A 26 3.97 -12.31 16.91
N ALA A 27 4.02 -12.77 18.15
CA ALA A 27 5.09 -13.67 18.62
C ALA A 27 5.14 -15.02 17.88
N ASP A 28 4.05 -15.42 17.24
CA ASP A 28 3.96 -16.69 16.50
C ASP A 28 4.47 -16.58 15.04
N ILE A 29 4.75 -15.38 14.56
CA ILE A 29 5.42 -15.18 13.27
C ILE A 29 6.90 -15.57 13.42
N ASP A 30 7.39 -16.49 12.57
CA ASP A 30 8.79 -16.91 12.55
C ASP A 30 9.60 -16.09 11.52
N HIS A 31 8.99 -15.73 10.38
CA HIS A 31 9.66 -15.10 9.25
C HIS A 31 8.85 -13.91 8.73
N LEU A 32 9.54 -12.82 8.47
CA LEU A 32 9.01 -11.64 7.81
C LEU A 32 9.90 -11.26 6.62
N TYR A 33 9.28 -11.08 5.48
CA TYR A 33 9.94 -10.62 4.27
C TYR A 33 9.35 -9.27 3.87
N PRO A 34 9.91 -8.16 4.42
CA PRO A 34 9.53 -6.81 4.01
C PRO A 34 10.21 -6.54 2.67
N ASN A 35 9.44 -6.26 1.62
CA ASN A 35 10.04 -6.10 0.30
C ASN A 35 9.45 -4.93 -0.47
N ILE A 36 10.35 -4.13 -1.05
CA ILE A 36 10.10 -3.31 -2.21
C ILE A 36 10.57 -4.14 -3.41
N LEU A 37 9.65 -4.91 -3.99
CA LEU A 37 9.96 -5.84 -5.10
C LEU A 37 9.85 -5.19 -6.46
N ALA A 38 9.16 -4.06 -6.54
CA ALA A 38 8.82 -3.42 -7.79
C ALA A 38 8.87 -1.90 -7.65
N GLU A 39 8.90 -1.21 -8.77
CA GLU A 39 9.25 0.19 -8.85
C GLU A 39 8.29 0.99 -9.72
N ASN A 40 8.23 2.30 -9.42
CA ASN A 40 7.69 3.31 -10.33
C ASN A 40 6.23 3.11 -10.72
N ARG A 41 5.33 2.76 -9.76
CA ARG A 41 3.90 2.58 -10.05
C ARG A 41 3.01 3.16 -8.96
N ALA A 42 2.04 4.02 -9.36
CA ALA A 42 1.05 4.55 -8.46
C ALA A 42 -0.10 3.55 -8.20
N PHE A 43 -0.81 3.72 -7.08
CA PHE A 43 -1.95 2.88 -6.73
C PHE A 43 -3.08 2.96 -7.76
N ASP A 44 -3.49 4.16 -8.16
CA ASP A 44 -4.56 4.33 -9.16
C ASP A 44 -4.18 3.77 -10.53
N HIS A 45 -2.90 3.87 -10.91
CA HIS A 45 -2.41 3.33 -12.18
C HIS A 45 -2.62 1.81 -12.27
N TYR A 46 -2.46 1.08 -11.15
CA TYR A 46 -2.63 -0.38 -11.09
C TYR A 46 -4.01 -0.81 -10.59
N PHE A 47 -4.48 -0.23 -9.50
CA PHE A 47 -5.64 -0.69 -8.76
C PHE A 47 -6.80 0.31 -8.71
N GLY A 48 -6.71 1.42 -9.43
CA GLY A 48 -7.79 2.41 -9.47
C GLY A 48 -9.14 1.84 -9.89
N THR A 49 -9.14 0.78 -10.73
CA THR A 49 -10.36 0.07 -11.17
C THR A 49 -10.82 -1.03 -10.21
N MET A 50 -10.00 -1.43 -9.23
CA MET A 50 -10.30 -2.58 -8.36
C MET A 50 -11.53 -2.31 -7.48
N ALA A 51 -12.41 -3.30 -7.37
CA ALA A 51 -13.58 -3.21 -6.50
C ALA A 51 -13.19 -3.15 -5.01
N GLY A 52 -13.91 -2.35 -4.23
CA GLY A 52 -13.79 -2.30 -2.78
C GLY A 52 -12.51 -1.66 -2.25
N VAL A 53 -11.79 -0.87 -3.06
CA VAL A 53 -10.68 -0.02 -2.63
C VAL A 53 -11.01 1.46 -2.80
N ARG A 54 -10.21 2.34 -2.23
CA ARG A 54 -10.24 3.78 -2.54
C ARG A 54 -9.62 4.01 -3.91
N GLY A 55 -10.41 3.84 -4.97
CA GLY A 55 -10.01 3.96 -6.37
C GLY A 55 -10.93 4.91 -7.13
N PHE A 56 -11.20 4.62 -8.39
CA PHE A 56 -12.01 5.50 -9.27
C PHE A 56 -13.47 5.69 -8.81
N ALA A 57 -13.96 4.88 -7.87
CA ALA A 57 -15.27 5.06 -7.25
C ALA A 57 -15.22 5.81 -5.91
N ASP A 58 -14.14 6.52 -5.58
CA ASP A 58 -14.02 7.32 -4.35
C ASP A 58 -15.14 8.35 -4.23
N PRO A 59 -16.01 8.29 -3.20
CA PRO A 59 -17.06 9.26 -2.98
C PRO A 59 -16.57 10.55 -2.29
N ASN A 60 -15.33 10.60 -1.82
CA ASN A 60 -14.74 11.70 -1.05
C ASN A 60 -13.61 12.42 -1.81
N ILE A 61 -13.67 12.46 -3.14
CA ILE A 61 -12.63 13.09 -3.95
C ILE A 61 -12.45 14.58 -3.59
N GLN A 62 -11.20 15.05 -3.70
CA GLN A 62 -10.89 16.47 -3.53
C GLN A 62 -11.51 17.30 -4.65
N TYR A 63 -11.95 18.51 -4.27
CA TYR A 63 -12.42 19.54 -5.21
C TYR A 63 -11.60 20.82 -5.05
N ASN A 64 -11.00 21.28 -6.14
CA ASN A 64 -10.28 22.54 -6.23
C ASN A 64 -11.21 23.59 -6.87
N ASN A 65 -11.73 24.53 -6.07
CA ASN A 65 -12.68 25.54 -6.55
C ASN A 65 -13.89 24.96 -7.33
N GLY A 66 -14.39 23.81 -6.91
CA GLY A 66 -15.52 23.10 -7.53
C GLY A 66 -15.14 22.20 -8.70
N ILE A 67 -13.86 22.08 -9.04
CA ILE A 67 -13.34 21.17 -10.06
C ILE A 67 -12.81 19.90 -9.36
N PRO A 68 -13.30 18.69 -9.71
CA PRO A 68 -12.81 17.47 -9.09
C PRO A 68 -11.35 17.20 -9.48
N VAL A 69 -10.57 16.66 -8.59
CA VAL A 69 -9.14 16.32 -8.77
C VAL A 69 -8.89 15.42 -9.99
N TRP A 70 -9.88 14.66 -10.42
CA TRP A 70 -9.80 13.85 -11.65
C TRP A 70 -9.56 14.67 -12.91
N LYS A 71 -9.94 15.95 -12.92
CA LYS A 71 -9.75 16.88 -14.04
C LYS A 71 -8.37 17.53 -13.94
N GLN A 72 -7.42 16.93 -14.58
CA GLN A 72 -6.04 17.40 -14.64
C GLN A 72 -5.89 18.51 -15.69
N LEU A 73 -5.27 19.61 -15.31
CA LEU A 73 -5.10 20.78 -16.18
C LEU A 73 -4.37 20.43 -17.47
N VAL A 74 -4.85 20.96 -18.58
CA VAL A 74 -4.22 20.88 -19.90
C VAL A 74 -4.02 22.29 -20.44
N THR A 75 -2.91 22.53 -21.12
CA THR A 75 -2.57 23.82 -21.70
C THR A 75 -2.49 23.73 -23.23
N PRO A 76 -2.55 24.86 -23.96
CA PRO A 76 -2.42 24.87 -25.42
C PRO A 76 -1.12 24.27 -25.97
N SER A 77 -0.07 24.10 -25.13
CA SER A 77 1.14 23.40 -25.52
C SER A 77 0.93 21.88 -25.68
N LEU A 78 -0.08 21.32 -25.02
CA LEU A 78 -0.45 19.91 -25.10
C LEU A 78 -1.55 19.69 -26.14
N THR A 79 -2.64 20.47 -26.04
CA THR A 79 -3.75 20.44 -26.99
C THR A 79 -4.59 21.73 -26.90
N ASN A 80 -5.35 22.03 -27.97
CA ASN A 80 -6.40 23.06 -27.95
C ASN A 80 -7.81 22.46 -27.91
N GLU A 81 -7.96 21.16 -27.70
CA GLU A 81 -9.25 20.48 -27.75
C GLU A 81 -10.03 20.59 -26.44
N THR A 82 -9.32 20.71 -25.31
CA THR A 82 -9.91 20.74 -23.97
C THR A 82 -9.00 21.46 -22.99
N ASP A 83 -9.56 21.95 -21.88
CA ASP A 83 -8.81 22.53 -20.76
C ASP A 83 -8.42 21.49 -19.71
N TYR A 84 -9.01 20.29 -19.75
CA TYR A 84 -8.79 19.22 -18.78
C TYR A 84 -8.78 17.87 -19.43
N ILE A 85 -8.00 16.94 -18.84
CA ILE A 85 -8.05 15.52 -19.14
C ILE A 85 -8.32 14.73 -17.85
N THR A 86 -9.06 13.63 -17.96
CA THR A 86 -9.39 12.71 -16.86
C THR A 86 -8.66 11.39 -16.99
N PRO A 87 -8.62 10.52 -15.96
CA PRO A 87 -8.02 9.19 -16.07
C PRO A 87 -8.52 8.44 -17.29
N TRP A 88 -7.61 7.82 -18.02
CA TRP A 88 -7.92 7.10 -19.25
C TRP A 88 -7.18 5.77 -19.36
N TYR A 89 -7.83 4.80 -19.98
CA TYR A 89 -7.31 3.46 -20.15
C TYR A 89 -6.19 3.43 -21.19
N LEU A 90 -4.98 3.05 -20.81
CA LEU A 90 -3.81 3.06 -21.69
C LEU A 90 -4.01 2.21 -22.96
N ASN A 91 -4.78 1.13 -22.85
CA ASN A 91 -5.02 0.17 -23.92
C ASN A 91 -6.37 0.37 -24.63
N TYR A 92 -6.98 1.55 -24.54
CA TYR A 92 -8.33 1.84 -25.03
C TYR A 92 -8.51 1.57 -26.54
N LEU A 93 -7.44 1.62 -27.33
CA LEU A 93 -7.48 1.32 -28.76
C LEU A 93 -7.41 -0.19 -29.06
N GLY A 94 -7.05 -1.03 -28.09
CA GLY A 94 -6.85 -2.46 -28.31
C GLY A 94 -5.68 -2.78 -29.26
N GLY A 95 -5.83 -3.83 -30.07
CA GLY A 95 -4.78 -4.24 -31.03
C GLY A 95 -3.52 -4.72 -30.32
N THR A 96 -2.38 -4.07 -30.55
CA THR A 96 -1.07 -4.38 -29.91
C THR A 96 -0.77 -3.51 -28.72
N TRP A 97 -1.63 -2.56 -28.36
CA TRP A 97 -1.38 -1.65 -27.25
C TRP A 97 -1.26 -2.35 -25.89
N PRO A 98 -2.05 -3.40 -25.56
CA PRO A 98 -1.88 -4.12 -24.29
C PRO A 98 -0.47 -4.63 -24.02
N GLU A 99 0.31 -4.90 -25.06
CA GLU A 99 1.71 -5.29 -24.96
C GLU A 99 2.65 -4.09 -25.04
N ALA A 100 2.40 -3.16 -25.99
CA ALA A 100 3.26 -2.01 -26.22
C ALA A 100 3.34 -1.06 -25.01
N THR A 101 2.23 -0.84 -24.29
CA THR A 101 2.19 0.05 -23.12
C THR A 101 2.92 -0.51 -21.90
N GLN A 102 3.19 -1.82 -21.85
CA GLN A 102 3.95 -2.43 -20.76
C GLN A 102 5.35 -1.81 -20.58
N CYS A 103 5.97 -1.31 -21.64
CA CYS A 103 7.32 -0.76 -21.61
C CYS A 103 7.35 0.78 -21.59
N MET A 104 6.22 1.45 -21.41
CA MET A 104 6.18 2.91 -21.43
C MET A 104 6.34 3.53 -20.06
N ALA A 105 7.01 4.69 -20.00
CA ALA A 105 7.03 5.55 -18.83
C ALA A 105 5.87 6.54 -18.84
N ALA A 106 5.40 6.95 -17.68
CA ALA A 106 4.50 8.09 -17.54
C ALA A 106 5.24 9.39 -17.82
N GLY A 107 6.25 9.67 -17.03
CA GLY A 107 7.06 10.88 -17.05
C GLY A 107 8.22 10.75 -16.08
N SER A 108 8.56 11.84 -15.40
CA SER A 108 9.60 11.89 -14.38
C SER A 108 9.06 11.46 -13.01
N ASN A 109 9.87 10.69 -12.27
CA ASN A 109 9.63 10.31 -10.88
C ASN A 109 10.41 11.18 -9.88
N GLY A 110 11.17 12.17 -10.36
CA GLY A 110 12.00 13.00 -9.50
C GLY A 110 11.21 13.99 -8.64
N TRP A 111 11.86 14.48 -7.58
CA TRP A 111 11.31 15.47 -6.65
C TRP A 111 10.67 16.66 -7.34
N ASP A 112 11.39 17.33 -8.25
CA ASP A 112 10.92 18.56 -8.91
C ASP A 112 9.60 18.32 -9.67
N ALA A 113 9.52 17.21 -10.42
CA ALA A 113 8.35 16.88 -11.23
C ALA A 113 7.14 16.50 -10.37
N ASN A 114 7.36 15.70 -9.33
CA ASN A 114 6.30 15.28 -8.41
C ASN A 114 5.76 16.46 -7.60
N GLN A 115 6.63 17.32 -7.06
CA GLN A 115 6.23 18.54 -6.35
C GLN A 115 5.46 19.51 -7.26
N ALA A 116 5.90 19.68 -8.51
CA ALA A 116 5.22 20.51 -9.48
C ALA A 116 3.85 19.93 -9.90
N ALA A 117 3.73 18.63 -10.02
CA ALA A 117 2.46 17.94 -10.32
C ALA A 117 1.49 18.00 -9.13
N TRP A 118 2.00 17.87 -7.91
CA TRP A 118 1.22 18.01 -6.67
C TRP A 118 0.66 19.42 -6.48
N ASN A 119 1.34 20.43 -6.99
CA ASN A 119 0.86 21.81 -7.01
C ASN A 119 0.38 22.28 -5.62
N HIS A 120 1.26 22.21 -4.61
CA HIS A 120 0.98 22.62 -3.22
C HIS A 120 -0.31 22.01 -2.62
N GLY A 121 -0.60 20.76 -2.94
CA GLY A 121 -1.78 20.05 -2.41
C GLY A 121 -3.03 20.13 -3.27
N ALA A 122 -3.01 20.87 -4.39
CA ALA A 122 -4.12 20.86 -5.35
C ALA A 122 -4.19 19.53 -6.13
N ASN A 123 -3.06 18.87 -6.35
CA ASN A 123 -2.95 17.58 -7.03
C ASN A 123 -3.59 17.55 -8.43
N ASP A 124 -3.45 18.65 -9.18
CA ASP A 124 -4.18 18.89 -10.43
C ASP A 124 -3.29 19.23 -11.63
N HIS A 125 -1.96 19.14 -11.51
CA HIS A 125 -0.99 19.51 -12.53
C HIS A 125 -0.21 18.32 -13.13
N TRP A 126 -0.64 17.09 -12.97
CA TRP A 126 0.07 15.92 -13.49
C TRP A 126 0.26 15.97 -15.02
N ALA A 127 -0.78 16.36 -15.77
CA ALA A 127 -0.69 16.39 -17.21
C ALA A 127 0.24 17.51 -17.73
N VAL A 128 0.30 18.66 -17.08
CA VAL A 128 1.10 19.83 -17.52
C VAL A 128 2.51 19.85 -16.96
N ASN A 129 2.73 19.40 -15.73
CA ASN A 129 4.02 19.45 -15.07
C ASN A 129 4.74 18.08 -15.05
N ASN A 130 4.06 17.02 -15.46
CA ASN A 130 4.68 15.75 -15.77
C ASN A 130 4.33 15.37 -17.22
N THR A 131 3.39 14.47 -17.45
CA THR A 131 2.88 14.18 -18.81
C THR A 131 1.39 13.81 -18.79
N PRO A 132 0.65 13.93 -19.91
CA PRO A 132 -0.72 13.43 -20.00
C PRO A 132 -0.86 11.92 -19.80
N TYR A 133 0.24 11.18 -19.88
CA TYR A 133 0.28 9.74 -19.61
C TYR A 133 0.27 9.43 -18.11
N SER A 134 0.65 10.38 -17.26
CA SER A 134 0.67 10.22 -15.80
C SER A 134 -0.67 9.73 -15.23
N ILE A 135 -1.78 10.13 -15.84
CA ILE A 135 -3.12 9.72 -15.44
C ILE A 135 -3.66 8.50 -16.18
N GLY A 136 -2.79 7.81 -16.92
CA GLY A 136 -3.11 6.55 -17.58
C GLY A 136 -3.20 5.40 -16.59
N TYR A 137 -4.15 4.46 -16.80
CA TYR A 137 -4.32 3.31 -15.92
C TYR A 137 -4.41 1.99 -16.69
N TYR A 138 -4.14 0.90 -15.96
CA TYR A 138 -4.35 -0.47 -16.39
C TYR A 138 -5.63 -1.05 -15.81
N LYS A 139 -6.09 -2.15 -16.40
CA LYS A 139 -7.20 -2.97 -15.92
C LYS A 139 -6.71 -4.35 -15.48
N ARG A 140 -7.61 -5.12 -14.89
CA ARG A 140 -7.33 -6.50 -14.44
C ARG A 140 -6.76 -7.40 -15.53
N GLU A 141 -7.24 -7.27 -16.76
CA GLU A 141 -6.74 -8.04 -17.89
C GLU A 141 -5.29 -7.74 -18.25
N ASP A 142 -4.80 -6.53 -17.94
CA ASP A 142 -3.41 -6.13 -18.16
C ASP A 142 -2.47 -6.60 -17.04
N LEU A 143 -3.01 -6.78 -15.83
CA LEU A 143 -2.26 -7.06 -14.60
C LEU A 143 -2.84 -8.25 -13.79
N PRO A 144 -3.13 -9.40 -14.41
CA PRO A 144 -3.91 -10.47 -13.77
C PRO A 144 -3.24 -11.03 -12.51
N VAL A 145 -1.91 -11.11 -12.47
CA VAL A 145 -1.17 -11.62 -11.30
C VAL A 145 -1.23 -10.63 -10.13
N HIS A 146 -1.04 -9.34 -10.39
CA HIS A 146 -1.10 -8.30 -9.35
C HIS A 146 -2.47 -8.27 -8.69
N PHE A 147 -3.55 -8.29 -9.48
CA PHE A 147 -4.92 -8.38 -8.97
C PHE A 147 -5.14 -9.66 -8.15
N ALA A 148 -4.64 -10.80 -8.63
CA ALA A 148 -4.80 -12.07 -7.91
C ALA A 148 -4.05 -12.10 -6.57
N LEU A 149 -2.84 -11.50 -6.50
CA LEU A 149 -2.08 -11.38 -5.26
C LEU A 149 -2.78 -10.43 -4.28
N ALA A 150 -3.20 -9.25 -4.74
CA ALA A 150 -3.91 -8.27 -3.92
C ALA A 150 -5.25 -8.80 -3.37
N GLU A 151 -6.04 -9.50 -4.18
CA GLU A 151 -7.35 -10.05 -3.79
C GLU A 151 -7.25 -11.42 -3.11
N GLY A 152 -6.18 -12.14 -3.33
CA GLY A 152 -5.94 -13.39 -2.63
C GLY A 152 -5.69 -13.20 -1.15
N TRP A 153 -5.13 -12.07 -0.75
CA TRP A 153 -4.77 -11.74 0.62
C TRP A 153 -5.33 -10.38 1.03
N THR A 154 -4.52 -9.47 1.59
CA THR A 154 -4.98 -8.14 1.99
C THR A 154 -4.23 -7.08 1.21
N VAL A 155 -4.95 -6.22 0.51
CA VAL A 155 -4.44 -5.03 -0.16
C VAL A 155 -4.51 -3.83 0.80
N GLY A 156 -3.46 -3.00 0.83
CA GLY A 156 -3.46 -1.73 1.56
C GLY A 156 -3.72 -0.59 0.58
N ASP A 157 -4.87 0.05 0.67
CA ASP A 157 -5.26 1.12 -0.25
C ASP A 157 -4.99 2.53 0.30
N MET A 158 -4.30 2.61 1.43
CA MET A 158 -3.76 3.86 2.00
C MET A 158 -2.28 3.73 2.33
N TYR A 159 -1.55 2.89 1.58
CA TYR A 159 -0.10 2.80 1.68
C TYR A 159 0.55 3.79 0.71
N GLN A 160 1.44 4.63 1.22
CA GLN A 160 2.04 5.75 0.53
C GLN A 160 3.56 5.53 0.33
N GLU A 161 4.13 6.11 -0.71
CA GLU A 161 5.58 6.35 -0.73
C GLU A 161 5.97 7.22 0.46
N SER A 162 7.17 7.07 0.98
CA SER A 162 7.58 7.83 2.17
C SER A 162 8.02 9.26 1.85
N VAL A 163 8.49 9.50 0.65
CA VAL A 163 9.01 10.79 0.16
C VAL A 163 8.41 11.07 -1.20
N ILE A 164 7.97 12.30 -1.47
CA ILE A 164 7.48 12.76 -2.78
C ILE A 164 8.68 12.91 -3.73
N ALA A 165 9.34 11.79 -4.04
CA ALA A 165 10.59 11.78 -4.81
C ALA A 165 10.81 10.42 -5.48
N SER A 166 12.00 10.22 -6.04
CA SER A 166 12.43 9.02 -6.75
C SER A 166 12.75 7.83 -5.82
N THR A 167 13.30 6.78 -6.40
CA THR A 167 13.64 5.48 -5.81
C THR A 167 14.47 5.57 -4.53
N ASN A 168 15.64 6.26 -4.58
CA ASN A 168 16.59 6.17 -3.50
C ASN A 168 16.10 6.77 -2.17
N PRO A 169 15.51 7.98 -2.09
CA PRO A 169 15.00 8.50 -0.84
C PRO A 169 13.93 7.57 -0.23
N ASN A 170 13.11 6.95 -1.04
CA ASN A 170 12.09 6.01 -0.57
C ASN A 170 12.69 4.72 -0.03
N ARG A 171 13.70 4.15 -0.69
CA ARG A 171 14.41 2.95 -0.22
C ARG A 171 15.24 3.23 1.03
N VAL A 172 15.83 4.43 1.17
CA VAL A 172 16.52 4.85 2.40
C VAL A 172 15.54 4.92 3.58
N MET A 173 14.35 5.49 3.38
CA MET A 173 13.29 5.47 4.40
C MET A 173 12.92 4.04 4.82
N TRP A 174 12.88 3.11 3.89
CA TRP A 174 12.52 1.71 4.13
C TRP A 174 13.55 0.95 4.98
N VAL A 175 14.85 1.29 4.91
CA VAL A 175 15.89 0.59 5.68
C VAL A 175 16.42 1.36 6.89
N SER A 176 16.00 2.62 7.06
CA SER A 176 16.49 3.44 8.17
C SER A 176 15.41 4.28 8.87
N GLY A 177 14.33 4.63 8.17
CA GLY A 177 13.23 5.44 8.72
C GLY A 177 13.45 6.94 8.62
N SER A 178 14.49 7.41 7.92
CA SER A 178 14.80 8.82 7.73
C SER A 178 15.51 9.08 6.41
N ILE A 179 15.44 10.32 5.93
CA ILE A 179 16.30 10.82 4.85
C ILE A 179 17.06 12.10 5.28
N ASN A 180 17.09 12.38 6.57
CA ASN A 180 17.87 13.45 7.18
C ASN A 180 17.59 14.86 6.64
N VAL A 181 16.32 15.27 6.63
CA VAL A 181 15.99 16.68 6.39
C VAL A 181 16.02 17.49 7.70
N PRO A 182 16.09 18.83 7.65
CA PRO A 182 16.17 19.66 8.84
C PRO A 182 15.12 19.34 9.91
N GLY A 183 15.59 19.06 11.13
CA GLY A 183 14.74 18.67 12.26
C GLY A 183 14.58 17.16 12.44
N SER A 184 15.14 16.35 11.55
CA SER A 184 15.30 14.91 11.76
C SER A 184 16.23 14.62 12.93
N PRO A 185 16.23 13.40 13.52
CA PRO A 185 17.14 13.01 14.60
C PRO A 185 18.63 13.09 14.22
N GLN A 186 18.95 12.93 12.94
CA GLN A 186 20.31 12.88 12.40
C GLN A 186 20.92 14.27 12.30
N SER A 187 22.26 14.34 12.33
CA SER A 187 22.98 15.58 12.10
C SER A 187 23.13 15.87 10.59
N LYS A 188 23.24 17.14 10.23
CA LYS A 188 23.33 17.60 8.84
C LYS A 188 24.50 17.00 8.06
N ASP A 189 25.59 16.65 8.72
CA ASP A 189 26.80 16.09 8.12
C ASP A 189 26.74 14.57 7.91
N GLU A 190 25.64 13.91 8.31
CA GLU A 190 25.44 12.49 8.07
C GLU A 190 24.90 12.18 6.67
N GLY A 191 24.68 13.20 5.84
CA GLY A 191 24.18 13.06 4.46
C GLY A 191 22.67 13.00 4.39
N GLY A 192 22.14 12.60 3.23
CA GLY A 192 20.69 12.49 2.98
C GLY A 192 20.14 13.69 2.22
N TYR A 193 18.94 13.63 1.85
CA TYR A 193 18.03 14.64 1.27
C TYR A 193 17.06 14.02 0.25
N PRO A 194 15.93 14.66 -0.09
CA PRO A 194 14.99 14.15 -1.11
C PRO A 194 15.56 14.03 -2.52
N TYR A 195 16.71 14.62 -2.79
CA TYR A 195 17.36 14.65 -4.11
C TYR A 195 18.37 13.52 -4.36
N ILE A 196 18.61 12.63 -3.42
CA ILE A 196 19.48 11.48 -3.67
C ILE A 196 18.85 10.60 -4.73
N ASP A 197 19.67 10.14 -5.67
CA ASP A 197 19.24 9.26 -6.74
C ASP A 197 20.24 8.11 -6.93
N ASN A 198 19.96 7.17 -7.83
CA ASN A 198 20.68 5.92 -8.04
C ASN A 198 22.19 6.14 -8.24
N ASN A 199 22.90 6.23 -7.13
CA ASN A 199 24.34 6.49 -7.14
C ASN A 199 24.98 5.98 -5.84
N GLU A 200 25.73 4.90 -5.90
CA GLU A 200 26.49 4.33 -4.79
C GLU A 200 27.76 5.10 -4.47
N THR A 201 28.16 6.07 -5.30
CA THR A 201 29.37 6.87 -5.07
C THR A 201 29.10 8.04 -4.13
N PRO A 202 30.09 8.49 -3.33
CA PRO A 202 29.94 9.69 -2.51
C PRO A 202 29.57 10.92 -3.34
N GLY A 203 28.61 11.70 -2.85
CA GLY A 203 28.13 12.90 -3.49
C GLY A 203 26.61 12.90 -3.69
N CYS A 204 26.16 13.86 -4.47
CA CYS A 204 24.76 14.03 -4.84
C CYS A 204 24.69 14.42 -6.31
N ASP A 205 23.50 14.28 -6.92
CA ASP A 205 23.26 14.67 -8.32
C ASP A 205 23.49 16.15 -8.60
N ARG A 206 23.50 16.97 -7.54
CA ARG A 206 23.67 18.42 -7.64
C ARG A 206 24.69 18.95 -6.63
N ASP A 207 25.48 19.91 -7.07
CA ASP A 207 26.53 20.53 -6.25
C ASP A 207 25.95 21.24 -5.00
N GLY A 208 26.65 21.13 -3.89
CA GLY A 208 26.34 21.84 -2.65
C GLY A 208 25.41 21.13 -1.69
N ILE A 209 24.92 19.94 -2.06
CA ILE A 209 24.16 19.05 -1.17
C ILE A 209 25.02 17.84 -0.80
N ASN A 210 25.11 17.54 0.50
CA ASN A 210 25.83 16.36 0.99
C ASN A 210 24.85 15.17 1.06
N CYS A 211 24.82 14.32 0.04
CA CYS A 211 23.92 13.20 -0.05
C CYS A 211 24.55 11.87 0.40
N TYR A 212 25.73 11.51 -0.13
CA TYR A 212 26.39 10.23 0.12
C TYR A 212 27.82 10.41 0.62
N PRO A 213 28.34 9.44 1.38
CA PRO A 213 27.64 8.32 1.99
C PRO A 213 26.71 8.76 3.13
N LEU A 214 25.68 7.97 3.39
CA LEU A 214 24.78 8.15 4.54
C LEU A 214 25.43 7.56 5.77
N ARG A 215 25.29 8.20 6.96
CA ARG A 215 26.08 7.83 8.15
C ARG A 215 25.27 7.47 9.39
N TRP A 216 23.94 7.61 9.38
CA TRP A 216 23.11 7.17 10.50
C TRP A 216 22.87 5.66 10.47
N LYS A 217 22.32 5.12 11.56
CA LYS A 217 22.07 3.68 11.69
C LYS A 217 20.94 3.20 10.79
N THR A 218 21.18 2.04 10.20
CA THR A 218 20.13 1.26 9.53
C THR A 218 19.47 0.27 10.49
N VAL A 219 18.31 -0.26 10.08
CA VAL A 219 17.64 -1.31 10.86
C VAL A 219 18.42 -2.63 10.88
N ALA A 220 19.27 -2.89 9.89
CA ALA A 220 20.11 -4.09 9.85
C ALA A 220 21.09 -4.13 11.02
N GLU A 221 21.64 -2.99 11.42
CA GLU A 221 22.50 -2.88 12.61
C GLU A 221 21.72 -3.18 13.89
N LYS A 222 20.43 -2.76 13.96
CA LYS A 222 19.54 -3.12 15.07
C LYS A 222 19.25 -4.63 15.12
N TYR A 223 19.16 -5.28 13.95
CA TYR A 223 19.03 -6.75 13.91
C TYR A 223 20.27 -7.45 14.44
N GLU A 224 21.48 -6.99 14.06
CA GLU A 224 22.74 -7.52 14.60
C GLU A 224 22.82 -7.35 16.12
N GLU A 225 22.50 -6.16 16.64
CA GLU A 225 22.52 -5.85 18.07
C GLU A 225 21.54 -6.76 18.86
N ALA A 226 20.38 -7.08 18.28
CA ALA A 226 19.34 -7.88 18.93
C ALA A 226 19.45 -9.39 18.65
N GLY A 227 20.42 -9.82 17.84
CA GLY A 227 20.57 -11.22 17.44
C GLY A 227 19.43 -11.74 16.56
N VAL A 228 18.83 -10.86 15.76
CA VAL A 228 17.83 -11.22 14.74
C VAL A 228 18.55 -11.65 13.47
N SER A 229 18.23 -12.81 12.94
CA SER A 229 18.81 -13.28 11.68
C SER A 229 18.20 -12.51 10.50
N TRP A 230 19.04 -12.04 9.58
CA TRP A 230 18.63 -11.26 8.43
C TRP A 230 19.53 -11.46 7.22
N GLY A 231 19.10 -10.99 6.05
CA GLY A 231 19.92 -10.97 4.85
C GLY A 231 19.21 -10.33 3.66
N VAL A 232 20.01 -9.86 2.69
CA VAL A 232 19.56 -9.34 1.42
C VAL A 232 19.72 -10.41 0.35
N TYR A 233 18.68 -10.63 -0.45
CA TYR A 233 18.67 -11.54 -1.59
C TYR A 233 18.63 -10.71 -2.87
N GLN A 234 19.69 -10.81 -3.66
CA GLN A 234 19.89 -10.03 -4.88
C GLN A 234 20.78 -10.82 -5.85
N ASP A 235 20.62 -10.57 -7.13
CA ASP A 235 21.52 -11.07 -8.16
C ASP A 235 22.56 -9.99 -8.51
N ALA A 236 23.51 -10.31 -9.42
CA ALA A 236 24.57 -9.36 -9.82
C ALA A 236 24.00 -8.10 -10.51
N ASP A 237 22.91 -8.24 -11.24
CA ASP A 237 22.09 -7.13 -11.73
C ASP A 237 20.99 -6.89 -10.70
N ASN A 238 21.18 -5.91 -9.84
CA ASN A 238 20.23 -5.49 -8.81
C ASN A 238 19.72 -4.06 -9.01
N PHE A 239 19.97 -3.47 -10.16
CA PHE A 239 19.59 -2.10 -10.55
C PHE A 239 20.16 -1.00 -9.61
N ASP A 240 21.25 -1.28 -8.91
CA ASP A 240 21.81 -0.43 -7.85
C ASP A 240 20.83 -0.12 -6.70
N ASP A 241 19.79 -0.93 -6.54
CA ASP A 241 18.65 -0.71 -5.65
C ASP A 241 18.82 -1.29 -4.25
N ASN A 242 20.02 -1.76 -3.92
CA ASN A 242 20.33 -2.18 -2.56
C ASN A 242 20.62 -0.97 -1.66
N PRO A 243 19.68 -0.47 -0.84
CA PRO A 243 19.87 0.77 -0.11
C PRO A 243 20.95 0.68 0.98
N TYR A 244 21.32 -0.51 1.42
CA TYR A 244 22.42 -0.66 2.38
C TYR A 244 23.76 -0.23 1.78
N ALA A 245 23.95 -0.40 0.46
CA ALA A 245 25.17 0.01 -0.22
C ALA A 245 25.43 1.53 -0.17
N TRP A 246 24.43 2.33 0.13
CA TRP A 246 24.56 3.79 0.19
C TRP A 246 25.03 4.30 1.56
N PHE A 247 25.16 3.43 2.56
CA PHE A 247 25.60 3.78 3.91
C PHE A 247 27.08 3.49 4.12
N GLU A 248 27.80 4.45 4.74
CA GLU A 248 29.26 4.38 4.96
C GLU A 248 29.68 3.10 5.69
N GLN A 249 28.94 2.70 6.74
CA GLN A 249 29.26 1.49 7.52
C GLN A 249 29.15 0.19 6.71
N PHE A 250 28.39 0.18 5.63
CA PHE A 250 28.31 -0.95 4.70
C PHE A 250 29.42 -0.87 3.64
N GLN A 251 29.66 0.32 3.06
CA GLN A 251 30.74 0.53 2.08
C GLN A 251 32.11 0.21 2.67
N ASP A 252 32.35 0.62 3.92
CA ASP A 252 33.60 0.39 4.65
C ASP A 252 33.67 -0.99 5.31
N SER A 253 32.62 -1.82 5.20
CA SER A 253 32.57 -3.12 5.83
C SER A 253 33.62 -4.07 5.25
N GLN A 254 34.34 -4.75 6.15
CA GLN A 254 35.37 -5.70 5.75
C GLN A 254 34.73 -6.98 5.19
N LYS A 255 35.32 -7.52 4.12
CA LYS A 255 34.92 -8.83 3.58
C LYS A 255 34.97 -9.89 4.68
N GLY A 256 33.89 -10.66 4.81
CA GLY A 256 33.71 -11.66 5.87
C GLY A 256 33.04 -11.12 7.14
N SER A 257 32.81 -9.81 7.25
CA SER A 257 31.99 -9.26 8.34
C SER A 257 30.51 -9.46 8.07
N SER A 258 29.68 -9.44 9.12
CA SER A 258 28.24 -9.68 9.01
C SER A 258 27.54 -8.68 8.08
N LEU A 259 27.83 -7.37 8.21
CA LEU A 259 27.24 -6.34 7.36
C LEU A 259 27.63 -6.52 5.89
N HIS A 260 28.91 -6.88 5.62
CA HIS A 260 29.37 -7.13 4.26
C HIS A 260 28.67 -8.34 3.63
N GLU A 261 28.69 -9.47 4.32
CA GLU A 261 28.18 -10.74 3.75
C GLU A 261 26.65 -10.75 3.59
N LYS A 262 25.93 -10.13 4.52
CA LYS A 262 24.47 -10.11 4.50
C LYS A 262 23.88 -8.91 3.73
N GLY A 263 24.53 -7.76 3.78
CA GLY A 263 24.04 -6.50 3.25
C GLY A 263 24.64 -6.09 1.90
N MET A 264 25.96 -6.30 1.70
CA MET A 264 26.64 -5.89 0.46
C MET A 264 26.74 -7.01 -0.56
N THR A 265 27.32 -8.14 -0.18
CA THR A 265 27.39 -9.32 -1.06
C THR A 265 26.02 -9.95 -1.21
N GLY A 266 25.30 -10.08 -0.10
CA GLY A 266 23.96 -10.68 -0.08
C GLY A 266 23.94 -12.15 -0.50
N PHE A 267 22.77 -12.63 -0.80
CA PHE A 267 22.50 -13.98 -1.28
C PHE A 267 21.78 -13.88 -2.63
N SER A 268 22.01 -14.85 -3.53
CA SER A 268 21.30 -14.88 -4.81
C SER A 268 19.81 -15.22 -4.64
N LEU A 269 18.99 -14.86 -5.62
CA LEU A 269 17.58 -15.27 -5.66
C LEU A 269 17.41 -16.80 -5.69
N ASP A 270 18.32 -17.54 -6.33
CA ASP A 270 18.32 -19.00 -6.28
C ASP A 270 18.53 -19.52 -4.86
N THR A 271 19.37 -18.84 -4.07
CA THR A 271 19.53 -19.15 -2.64
C THR A 271 18.23 -18.88 -1.87
N PHE A 272 17.53 -17.79 -2.16
CA PHE A 272 16.21 -17.51 -1.58
C PHE A 272 15.22 -18.64 -1.85
N TYR A 273 15.08 -19.07 -3.11
CA TYR A 273 14.15 -20.15 -3.48
C TYR A 273 14.51 -21.48 -2.79
N SER A 274 15.80 -21.81 -2.74
CA SER A 274 16.29 -23.02 -2.06
C SER A 274 16.00 -22.98 -0.56
N GLN A 275 16.29 -21.87 0.10
CA GLN A 275 16.03 -21.70 1.53
C GLN A 275 14.54 -21.65 1.86
N ALA A 276 13.72 -21.03 1.02
CA ALA A 276 12.26 -21.05 1.15
C ALA A 276 11.73 -22.48 1.09
N ALA A 277 12.16 -23.27 0.11
CA ALA A 277 11.76 -24.67 -0.05
C ALA A 277 12.17 -25.55 1.14
N ASN A 278 13.31 -25.27 1.78
CA ASN A 278 13.82 -25.98 2.93
C ASN A 278 13.34 -25.41 4.28
N GLY A 279 12.68 -24.25 4.29
CA GLY A 279 12.25 -23.56 5.51
C GLY A 279 13.41 -23.02 6.35
N THR A 280 14.50 -22.60 5.71
CA THR A 280 15.74 -22.15 6.36
C THR A 280 16.07 -20.68 6.10
N LEU A 281 15.12 -19.90 5.54
CA LEU A 281 15.25 -18.45 5.40
C LEU A 281 15.48 -17.80 6.77
N PRO A 282 16.26 -16.70 6.86
CA PRO A 282 16.39 -15.95 8.09
C PRO A 282 15.06 -15.33 8.53
N GLU A 283 15.03 -14.79 9.74
CA GLU A 283 13.82 -14.16 10.27
C GLU A 283 13.41 -12.96 9.42
N VAL A 284 14.34 -12.13 8.98
CA VAL A 284 14.10 -10.98 8.09
C VAL A 284 14.85 -11.19 6.77
N SER A 285 14.12 -11.19 5.66
CA SER A 285 14.70 -11.32 4.32
C SER A 285 14.26 -10.16 3.43
N TYR A 286 15.23 -9.36 2.99
CA TYR A 286 15.05 -8.32 1.98
C TYR A 286 15.32 -8.91 0.61
N ILE A 287 14.48 -8.61 -0.37
CA ILE A 287 14.67 -9.06 -1.74
C ILE A 287 14.79 -7.82 -2.64
N VAL A 288 15.87 -7.75 -3.40
CA VAL A 288 16.11 -6.76 -4.45
C VAL A 288 16.05 -7.48 -5.78
N GLY A 289 15.09 -7.10 -6.62
CA GLY A 289 14.88 -7.74 -7.92
C GLY A 289 15.93 -7.35 -8.95
N PRO A 290 16.11 -8.16 -10.01
CA PRO A 290 16.91 -7.75 -11.16
C PRO A 290 16.24 -6.59 -11.91
N MET A 291 17.03 -5.69 -12.48
CA MET A 291 16.59 -4.50 -13.23
C MET A 291 15.49 -4.80 -14.25
N GLN A 292 15.65 -5.83 -15.07
CA GLN A 292 14.70 -6.19 -16.12
C GLN A 292 13.34 -6.67 -15.58
N LEU A 293 13.24 -7.00 -14.27
CA LEU A 293 12.05 -7.51 -13.61
C LEU A 293 11.51 -6.54 -12.55
N SER A 294 12.02 -5.30 -12.51
CA SER A 294 11.69 -4.29 -11.48
C SER A 294 10.36 -3.57 -11.73
N GLU A 295 9.82 -3.62 -12.94
CA GLU A 295 8.66 -2.83 -13.40
C GLU A 295 8.95 -1.34 -13.59
N HIS A 296 10.17 -0.87 -13.26
CA HIS A 296 10.62 0.47 -13.62
C HIS A 296 10.62 0.62 -15.16
N PRO A 297 9.94 1.59 -15.75
CA PRO A 297 9.99 1.76 -17.20
C PRO A 297 11.43 1.96 -17.72
N PRO A 298 11.85 1.27 -18.78
CA PRO A 298 11.03 0.51 -19.76
C PRO A 298 10.81 -0.97 -19.43
N TYR A 299 11.05 -1.41 -18.19
CA TYR A 299 10.85 -2.79 -17.78
C TYR A 299 9.37 -3.06 -17.51
N SER A 300 8.92 -4.23 -17.96
CA SER A 300 7.51 -4.55 -18.09
C SER A 300 6.86 -4.96 -16.77
N PRO A 301 5.66 -4.46 -16.42
CA PRO A 301 4.82 -5.04 -15.38
C PRO A 301 4.56 -6.54 -15.55
N HIS A 302 4.50 -7.05 -16.78
CA HIS A 302 4.37 -8.49 -17.03
C HIS A 302 5.58 -9.27 -16.52
N ASP A 303 6.80 -8.77 -16.79
CA ASP A 303 8.03 -9.42 -16.33
C ASP A 303 8.18 -9.33 -14.80
N GLY A 304 7.84 -8.18 -14.22
CA GLY A 304 7.80 -8.02 -12.75
C GLY A 304 6.75 -8.91 -12.10
N SER A 305 5.58 -9.07 -12.73
CA SER A 305 4.54 -9.97 -12.21
C SER A 305 4.99 -11.44 -12.15
N TRP A 306 5.83 -11.86 -13.11
CA TRP A 306 6.44 -13.18 -13.08
C TRP A 306 7.35 -13.34 -11.86
N LEU A 307 8.21 -12.34 -11.57
CA LEU A 307 9.07 -12.36 -10.39
C LEU A 307 8.24 -12.37 -9.10
N GLN A 308 7.26 -11.47 -8.97
CA GLN A 308 6.39 -11.40 -7.80
C GLN A 308 5.66 -12.72 -7.56
N LYS A 309 5.11 -13.34 -8.63
CA LYS A 309 4.47 -14.65 -8.56
C LYS A 309 5.45 -15.72 -8.08
N LYS A 310 6.65 -15.77 -8.65
CA LYS A 310 7.67 -16.76 -8.29
C LYS A 310 8.11 -16.67 -6.82
N ILE A 311 8.27 -15.43 -6.31
CA ILE A 311 8.59 -15.19 -4.90
C ILE A 311 7.39 -15.59 -4.01
N ALA A 312 6.19 -15.15 -4.37
CA ALA A 312 4.98 -15.51 -3.62
C ALA A 312 4.79 -17.04 -3.57
N GLU A 313 4.94 -17.73 -4.70
CA GLU A 313 4.86 -19.20 -4.75
C GLU A 313 5.95 -19.89 -3.91
N ALA A 314 7.18 -19.38 -3.88
CA ALA A 314 8.22 -19.89 -3.01
C ALA A 314 7.85 -19.77 -1.53
N VAL A 315 7.25 -18.66 -1.14
CA VAL A 315 6.80 -18.40 0.24
C VAL A 315 5.60 -19.27 0.61
N ILE A 316 4.55 -19.30 -0.21
CA ILE A 316 3.32 -20.05 0.10
C ILE A 316 3.51 -21.57 0.08
N ASN A 317 4.47 -22.06 -0.70
CA ASN A 317 4.84 -23.48 -0.74
C ASN A 317 5.92 -23.87 0.30
N SER A 318 6.46 -22.89 1.04
CA SER A 318 7.42 -23.15 2.10
C SER A 318 6.79 -23.93 3.26
N PRO A 319 7.52 -24.89 3.88
CA PRO A 319 7.06 -25.55 5.10
C PRO A 319 6.84 -24.57 6.27
N LYS A 320 7.31 -23.32 6.15
CA LYS A 320 7.16 -22.25 7.14
C LYS A 320 6.02 -21.27 6.83
N TYR A 321 5.30 -21.42 5.71
CA TYR A 321 4.23 -20.49 5.33
C TYR A 321 3.24 -20.21 6.45
N SER A 322 2.90 -21.21 7.26
CA SER A 322 1.96 -21.06 8.39
C SER A 322 2.35 -19.98 9.41
N LYS A 323 3.59 -19.51 9.38
CA LYS A 323 4.17 -18.52 10.30
C LYS A 323 4.97 -17.44 9.57
N THR A 324 4.69 -17.24 8.30
CA THR A 324 5.43 -16.32 7.44
C THR A 324 4.54 -15.17 7.01
N VAL A 325 5.14 -14.01 6.90
CA VAL A 325 4.56 -12.79 6.33
C VAL A 325 5.46 -12.33 5.19
N LEU A 326 4.90 -12.14 4.00
CA LEU A 326 5.52 -11.47 2.88
C LEU A 326 4.76 -10.16 2.64
N MET A 327 5.46 -9.04 2.71
CA MET A 327 4.95 -7.74 2.33
C MET A 327 5.52 -7.40 0.95
N VAL A 328 4.68 -6.92 0.06
CA VAL A 328 5.06 -6.44 -1.27
C VAL A 328 4.61 -5.00 -1.39
N SER A 329 5.54 -4.10 -1.63
CA SER A 329 5.30 -2.68 -1.91
C SER A 329 6.08 -2.24 -3.13
N TYR A 330 5.70 -1.09 -3.65
CA TYR A 330 6.44 -0.32 -4.64
C TYR A 330 7.14 0.83 -3.92
N ASP A 331 8.26 1.29 -4.43
CA ASP A 331 9.07 2.34 -3.81
C ASP A 331 8.42 3.72 -3.95
N GLU A 332 8.00 4.08 -5.16
CA GLU A 332 7.41 5.38 -5.49
C GLU A 332 6.51 5.27 -6.74
N THR A 333 5.94 6.38 -7.17
CA THR A 333 4.87 6.39 -8.19
C THR A 333 5.33 6.29 -9.63
N GLY A 334 6.62 6.52 -9.95
CA GLY A 334 7.10 6.49 -11.33
C GLY A 334 6.60 7.63 -12.21
N GLY A 335 6.15 8.73 -11.60
CA GLY A 335 5.51 9.81 -12.34
C GLY A 335 4.07 9.49 -12.78
N TRP A 336 3.47 8.38 -12.31
CA TRP A 336 2.04 8.09 -12.45
C TRP A 336 1.27 8.81 -11.35
N ALA A 337 0.11 9.33 -11.69
CA ALA A 337 -0.74 10.06 -10.77
C ALA A 337 -1.51 9.14 -9.83
N ASP A 338 -1.75 9.63 -8.64
CA ASP A 338 -2.73 9.12 -7.70
C ASP A 338 -3.68 10.23 -7.27
N HIS A 339 -5.00 9.98 -7.24
CA HIS A 339 -5.97 11.03 -6.94
C HIS A 339 -6.03 11.40 -5.47
N VAL A 340 -5.56 10.52 -4.59
CA VAL A 340 -5.59 10.78 -3.14
C VAL A 340 -4.46 11.70 -2.76
N ASN A 341 -4.82 12.86 -2.22
CA ASN A 341 -3.82 13.79 -1.73
C ASN A 341 -3.01 13.16 -0.60
N PRO A 342 -1.66 13.27 -0.62
CA PRO A 342 -0.80 12.74 0.42
C PRO A 342 -1.20 13.16 1.83
N TYR A 343 -1.23 12.18 2.77
CA TYR A 343 -1.35 12.46 4.19
C TYR A 343 0.03 12.79 4.75
N HIS A 344 0.32 14.05 4.88
CA HIS A 344 1.60 14.57 5.35
C HIS A 344 1.47 15.30 6.69
N ALA A 345 2.59 15.54 7.35
CA ALA A 345 2.66 16.28 8.60
C ALA A 345 2.19 17.73 8.45
N PRO A 346 1.62 18.34 9.50
CA PRO A 346 1.35 19.78 9.51
C PRO A 346 2.59 20.61 9.23
N ASP A 347 2.41 21.78 8.57
CA ASP A 347 3.52 22.69 8.30
C ASP A 347 4.31 23.03 9.57
N GLY A 348 5.62 23.05 9.45
CA GLY A 348 6.55 23.31 10.54
C GLY A 348 6.90 22.10 11.41
N THR A 349 6.38 20.90 11.09
CA THR A 349 6.79 19.67 11.76
C THR A 349 8.26 19.40 11.45
N PRO A 350 9.13 19.29 12.49
CA PRO A 350 10.55 18.99 12.29
C PRO A 350 10.77 17.64 11.60
N GLY A 351 11.66 17.59 10.63
CA GLY A 351 11.97 16.37 9.88
C GLY A 351 10.99 16.00 8.77
N GLU A 352 9.94 16.81 8.57
CA GLU A 352 8.89 16.53 7.57
C GLU A 352 8.70 17.68 6.56
N TRP A 353 9.32 18.84 6.78
CA TRP A 353 9.20 20.01 5.91
C TRP A 353 10.56 20.62 5.60
N ILE A 354 10.74 21.05 4.35
CA ILE A 354 11.93 21.76 3.90
C ILE A 354 11.57 23.05 3.18
N ASP A 355 12.50 24.01 3.21
CA ASP A 355 12.59 25.05 2.20
C ASP A 355 13.39 24.44 1.04
N ASP A 356 12.74 24.25 -0.11
CA ASP A 356 13.35 23.59 -1.25
C ASP A 356 14.66 24.29 -1.65
N PRO A 357 15.82 23.64 -1.55
CA PRO A 357 17.10 24.27 -1.82
C PRO A 357 17.28 24.75 -3.25
N TYR A 358 16.46 24.23 -4.17
CA TYR A 358 16.44 24.67 -5.57
C TYR A 358 15.35 25.69 -5.89
N GLY A 359 14.47 25.96 -4.93
CA GLY A 359 13.45 26.98 -4.99
C GLY A 359 12.25 26.64 -5.89
N ALA A 360 12.19 25.46 -6.48
CA ALA A 360 11.13 25.06 -7.40
C ALA A 360 9.79 24.87 -6.67
N ALA A 361 9.81 24.22 -5.52
CA ALA A 361 8.64 23.94 -4.71
C ALA A 361 8.44 24.93 -3.54
N GLY A 362 9.41 25.81 -3.26
CA GLY A 362 9.37 26.69 -2.09
C GLY A 362 9.40 25.91 -0.78
N ARG A 363 8.60 26.33 0.21
CA ARG A 363 8.44 25.54 1.44
C ARG A 363 7.40 24.46 1.21
N THR A 364 7.79 23.21 1.42
CA THR A 364 6.96 22.05 1.11
C THR A 364 7.20 20.87 2.06
N ALA A 365 6.21 19.95 2.13
CA ALA A 365 6.36 18.68 2.81
C ALA A 365 7.25 17.74 1.98
N ILE A 366 8.07 16.93 2.67
CA ILE A 366 8.86 15.89 2.00
C ILE A 366 8.03 14.64 1.68
N GLY A 367 6.98 14.40 2.44
CA GLY A 367 6.11 13.23 2.40
C GLY A 367 5.34 13.07 3.73
N PRO A 368 4.69 11.88 3.97
CA PRO A 368 4.48 10.83 2.97
C PRO A 368 3.90 11.35 1.67
N GLY A 369 4.20 10.66 0.58
CA GLY A 369 3.78 11.06 -0.75
C GLY A 369 2.51 10.35 -1.23
N PHE A 370 2.42 10.09 -2.52
CA PHE A 370 1.27 9.46 -3.14
C PHE A 370 1.20 7.97 -2.81
N ARG A 371 0.04 7.37 -3.04
CA ARG A 371 -0.15 5.94 -2.78
C ARG A 371 0.55 5.10 -3.84
N VAL A 372 1.14 4.01 -3.36
CA VAL A 372 1.75 2.97 -4.19
C VAL A 372 1.08 1.62 -3.93
N PRO A 373 1.11 0.66 -4.87
CA PRO A 373 0.56 -0.65 -4.63
C PRO A 373 1.23 -1.35 -3.44
N PHE A 374 0.41 -1.94 -2.57
CA PHE A 374 0.86 -2.66 -1.38
C PHE A 374 -0.08 -3.81 -1.05
N TYR A 375 0.47 -4.97 -0.76
CA TYR A 375 -0.29 -6.11 -0.26
C TYR A 375 0.54 -7.03 0.64
N ILE A 376 -0.15 -7.74 1.52
CA ILE A 376 0.46 -8.59 2.55
C ILE A 376 0.00 -10.02 2.36
N ILE A 377 0.93 -10.91 2.08
CA ILE A 377 0.72 -12.34 1.83
C ILE A 377 1.07 -13.12 3.09
N SER A 378 0.06 -13.68 3.73
CA SER A 378 0.18 -14.48 4.96
C SER A 378 -1.11 -15.26 5.20
N PRO A 379 -1.11 -16.37 5.93
CA PRO A 379 -2.35 -16.99 6.41
C PRO A 379 -3.23 -16.05 7.26
N PHE A 380 -2.61 -15.06 7.91
CA PHE A 380 -3.31 -14.10 8.78
C PHE A 380 -3.93 -12.93 8.01
N THR A 381 -3.64 -12.81 6.72
CA THR A 381 -4.14 -11.74 5.85
C THR A 381 -4.99 -12.24 4.69
N ARG A 382 -5.35 -13.53 4.68
CA ARG A 382 -6.25 -14.13 3.68
C ARG A 382 -7.65 -13.52 3.74
N GLY A 383 -8.40 -13.68 2.65
CA GLY A 383 -9.81 -13.34 2.57
C GLY A 383 -10.13 -12.09 1.75
N GLY A 384 -9.17 -11.56 0.99
CA GLY A 384 -9.41 -10.44 0.06
C GLY A 384 -9.81 -9.14 0.75
N ALA A 385 -9.28 -8.89 1.93
CA ALA A 385 -9.59 -7.68 2.68
C ALA A 385 -8.87 -6.44 2.13
N VAL A 386 -9.41 -5.27 2.42
CA VAL A 386 -8.73 -3.98 2.26
C VAL A 386 -8.29 -3.45 3.63
N TYR A 387 -7.02 -3.09 3.73
CA TYR A 387 -6.44 -2.41 4.89
C TYR A 387 -6.40 -0.91 4.64
N THR A 388 -6.96 -0.13 5.55
CA THR A 388 -7.36 1.25 5.29
C THR A 388 -6.61 2.31 6.10
N GLU A 389 -5.64 1.93 6.93
CA GLU A 389 -4.89 2.89 7.74
C GLU A 389 -3.79 3.59 6.93
N HIS A 390 -3.54 4.86 7.21
CA HIS A 390 -2.41 5.59 6.64
C HIS A 390 -1.10 4.90 7.00
N SER A 391 -0.35 4.50 6.02
CA SER A 391 0.91 3.79 6.16
C SER A 391 1.89 4.17 5.05
N ASP A 392 3.17 3.96 5.30
CA ASP A 392 4.27 4.21 4.37
C ASP A 392 5.39 3.19 4.57
N HIS A 393 6.57 3.40 3.97
CA HIS A 393 7.69 2.46 4.13
C HIS A 393 8.16 2.34 5.59
N THR A 394 8.04 3.41 6.40
CA THR A 394 8.36 3.34 7.83
C THR A 394 7.41 2.44 8.60
N SER A 395 6.18 2.24 8.10
CA SER A 395 5.21 1.31 8.70
C SER A 395 5.69 -0.14 8.72
N GLN A 396 6.48 -0.56 7.72
CA GLN A 396 7.11 -1.89 7.73
C GLN A 396 8.13 -2.00 8.86
N LEU A 397 8.89 -0.95 9.14
CA LEU A 397 9.83 -0.89 10.27
C LEU A 397 9.08 -0.93 11.60
N LEU A 398 8.00 -0.15 11.74
CA LEU A 398 7.16 -0.16 12.93
C LEU A 398 6.53 -1.55 13.18
N PHE A 399 6.19 -2.28 12.12
CA PHE A 399 5.73 -3.66 12.24
C PHE A 399 6.83 -4.58 12.77
N ILE A 400 8.06 -4.49 12.23
CA ILE A 400 9.20 -5.29 12.68
C ILE A 400 9.50 -5.01 14.16
N GLU A 401 9.48 -3.75 14.57
CA GLU A 401 9.66 -3.36 15.98
C GLU A 401 8.61 -4.04 16.88
N LYS A 402 7.33 -3.97 16.51
CA LYS A 402 6.24 -4.62 17.26
C LYS A 402 6.38 -6.14 17.29
N TRP A 403 6.73 -6.73 16.16
CA TRP A 403 6.93 -8.17 16.03
C TRP A 403 8.08 -8.66 16.90
N GLN A 404 9.25 -8.01 16.84
CA GLN A 404 10.41 -8.40 17.63
C GLN A 404 10.22 -8.12 19.12
N ALA A 405 9.54 -7.04 19.48
CA ALA A 405 9.16 -6.76 20.86
C ALA A 405 8.24 -7.86 21.44
N ALA A 406 7.32 -8.40 20.64
CA ALA A 406 6.49 -9.55 21.05
C ALA A 406 7.32 -10.83 21.30
N LYS A 407 8.51 -10.92 20.71
CA LYS A 407 9.50 -11.99 20.95
C LYS A 407 10.52 -11.64 22.06
N GLY A 408 10.38 -10.49 22.71
CA GLY A 408 11.26 -10.03 23.77
C GLY A 408 12.59 -9.45 23.31
N ARG A 409 12.68 -9.01 22.04
CA ARG A 409 13.88 -8.38 21.46
C ARG A 409 13.60 -6.92 21.11
N ASP A 410 14.58 -6.06 21.35
CA ASP A 410 14.48 -4.64 21.01
C ASP A 410 15.27 -4.35 19.73
N VAL A 411 14.55 -4.02 18.67
CA VAL A 411 15.10 -3.57 17.39
C VAL A 411 14.60 -2.16 17.06
N LYS A 412 14.09 -1.45 18.06
CA LYS A 412 13.58 -0.10 17.85
C LYS A 412 14.70 0.81 17.36
N THR A 413 14.41 1.52 16.27
CA THR A 413 15.30 2.56 15.77
C THR A 413 14.89 3.93 16.32
N ASP A 414 15.86 4.80 16.60
CA ASP A 414 15.64 6.19 16.99
C ASP A 414 15.64 7.13 15.76
N GLU A 415 15.84 6.58 14.56
CA GLU A 415 15.99 7.35 13.33
C GLU A 415 14.65 7.83 12.74
N ILE A 416 13.54 7.14 13.05
CA ILE A 416 12.20 7.52 12.56
C ILE A 416 11.77 8.84 13.22
N VAL A 417 11.44 9.81 12.38
CA VAL A 417 10.89 11.10 12.81
C VAL A 417 9.68 10.89 13.73
N PRO A 418 9.59 11.60 14.88
CA PRO A 418 8.52 11.40 15.86
C PRO A 418 7.11 11.47 15.27
N TRP A 419 6.86 12.40 14.36
CA TRP A 419 5.55 12.51 13.73
C TRP A 419 5.13 11.23 12.98
N ARG A 420 6.04 10.62 12.20
CA ARG A 420 5.75 9.35 11.50
C ARG A 420 5.50 8.22 12.46
N ARG A 421 6.30 8.13 13.52
CA ARG A 421 6.13 7.12 14.56
C ARG A 421 4.76 7.18 15.23
N ASP A 422 4.20 8.38 15.38
CA ASP A 422 2.92 8.61 16.06
C ASP A 422 1.72 8.53 15.09
N ASN A 423 1.91 8.82 13.80
CA ASN A 423 0.82 8.99 12.84
C ASN A 423 0.78 7.93 11.73
N MET A 424 1.90 7.28 11.41
CA MET A 424 1.90 6.15 10.48
C MET A 424 1.54 4.86 11.20
N ALA A 425 0.70 4.06 10.57
CA ALA A 425 0.25 2.79 11.15
C ALA A 425 1.39 1.76 11.22
N ASN A 426 1.29 0.85 12.16
CA ASN A 426 2.26 -0.24 12.34
C ASN A 426 1.85 -1.56 11.67
N LEU A 427 0.87 -1.53 10.79
CA LEU A 427 0.34 -2.64 9.99
C LEU A 427 -0.28 -3.81 10.77
N VAL A 428 -0.22 -3.84 12.09
CA VAL A 428 -0.72 -4.98 12.91
C VAL A 428 -2.21 -5.23 12.70
N ASN A 429 -2.99 -4.18 12.49
CA ASN A 429 -4.44 -4.29 12.26
C ASN A 429 -4.82 -4.89 10.90
N ALA A 430 -3.87 -5.09 9.98
CA ALA A 430 -4.09 -5.83 8.74
C ALA A 430 -4.26 -7.34 8.96
N PHE A 431 -3.88 -7.86 10.14
CA PHE A 431 -3.81 -9.29 10.45
C PHE A 431 -5.00 -9.75 11.31
N ASP A 432 -5.52 -10.92 10.99
CA ASP A 432 -6.47 -11.67 11.84
C ASP A 432 -5.77 -12.92 12.39
N PHE A 433 -5.14 -12.76 13.54
CA PHE A 433 -4.43 -13.85 14.21
C PHE A 433 -5.36 -14.88 14.83
N ASP A 434 -6.62 -14.53 15.07
CA ASP A 434 -7.61 -15.43 15.68
C ASP A 434 -8.19 -16.42 14.66
N ASN A 435 -8.21 -16.05 13.36
CA ASN A 435 -8.82 -16.84 12.30
C ASN A 435 -7.88 -16.98 11.08
N PRO A 436 -6.71 -17.62 11.22
CA PRO A 436 -5.80 -17.83 10.09
C PRO A 436 -6.44 -18.76 9.04
N ASP A 437 -6.30 -18.39 7.76
CA ASP A 437 -6.70 -19.22 6.63
C ASP A 437 -5.46 -19.69 5.87
N TYR A 438 -5.16 -20.98 5.95
CA TYR A 438 -4.00 -21.61 5.30
C TYR A 438 -4.27 -22.01 3.85
N SER A 439 -5.45 -21.74 3.32
CA SER A 439 -5.74 -22.00 1.90
C SER A 439 -4.89 -21.10 1.01
N VAL A 440 -4.57 -21.60 -0.17
CA VAL A 440 -3.79 -20.86 -1.18
C VAL A 440 -4.69 -20.64 -2.39
N PRO A 441 -4.87 -19.40 -2.86
CA PRO A 441 -5.62 -19.15 -4.08
C PRO A 441 -4.80 -19.63 -5.30
N GLY A 442 -5.49 -20.02 -6.35
CA GLY A 442 -4.85 -20.23 -7.65
C GLY A 442 -4.35 -18.90 -8.20
N LEU A 443 -3.07 -18.82 -8.55
CA LEU A 443 -2.52 -17.64 -9.22
C LEU A 443 -2.57 -17.81 -10.74
N PRO A 444 -2.88 -16.74 -11.49
CA PRO A 444 -2.84 -16.75 -12.95
C PRO A 444 -1.45 -17.13 -13.46
N GLN A 445 -1.38 -17.62 -14.70
CA GLN A 445 -0.10 -17.82 -15.36
C GLN A 445 0.55 -16.45 -15.65
N ALA A 446 1.84 -16.35 -15.40
CA ALA A 446 2.68 -15.25 -15.86
C ALA A 446 3.58 -15.77 -16.96
N PRO A 447 3.64 -15.12 -18.13
CA PRO A 447 4.61 -15.49 -19.17
C PRO A 447 6.04 -15.41 -18.64
N GLU A 448 6.90 -16.30 -19.12
CA GLU A 448 8.33 -16.18 -18.80
C GLU A 448 8.91 -14.92 -19.45
N PRO A 449 9.71 -14.13 -18.71
CA PRO A 449 10.40 -12.97 -19.27
C PRO A 449 11.30 -13.33 -20.44
N HIS A 450 11.36 -12.43 -21.43
CA HIS A 450 12.24 -12.65 -22.57
C HIS A 450 13.72 -12.72 -22.12
N ARG A 451 14.48 -13.62 -22.77
CA ARG A 451 15.92 -13.75 -22.55
C ARG A 451 16.68 -13.62 -23.87
N ASN A 452 17.82 -12.95 -23.81
CA ASN A 452 18.72 -12.84 -24.95
C ASN A 452 19.46 -14.17 -25.21
N SER A 453 20.30 -14.19 -26.24
CA SER A 453 21.07 -15.39 -26.63
C SER A 453 22.08 -15.86 -25.57
N LYS A 454 22.38 -15.05 -24.55
CA LYS A 454 23.25 -15.42 -23.43
C LYS A 454 22.44 -15.96 -22.24
N GLY A 455 21.11 -15.92 -22.30
CA GLY A 455 20.22 -16.34 -21.21
C GLY A 455 19.94 -15.24 -20.18
N GLU A 456 20.38 -14.00 -20.40
CA GLU A 456 20.10 -12.84 -19.56
C GLU A 456 18.70 -12.30 -19.84
N TYR A 457 18.01 -11.76 -18.83
CA TYR A 457 16.72 -11.10 -19.02
C TYR A 457 16.90 -9.88 -19.95
N ASP A 458 15.97 -9.71 -20.89
CA ASP A 458 16.07 -8.74 -22.00
C ASP A 458 14.68 -8.24 -22.46
N GLY A 459 13.73 -8.18 -21.53
CA GLY A 459 12.35 -7.80 -21.84
C GLY A 459 12.23 -6.39 -22.42
N SER A 460 13.01 -5.43 -21.92
CA SER A 460 13.01 -4.05 -22.41
C SER A 460 13.50 -3.93 -23.85
N SER A 461 14.61 -4.58 -24.20
CA SER A 461 15.11 -4.59 -25.59
C SER A 461 14.16 -5.32 -26.53
N HIS A 462 13.55 -6.41 -26.06
CA HIS A 462 12.53 -7.13 -26.82
C HIS A 462 11.32 -6.24 -27.10
N CYS A 463 10.77 -5.58 -26.08
CA CYS A 463 9.67 -4.63 -26.21
C CYS A 463 10.02 -3.48 -27.18
N ALA A 464 11.21 -2.88 -27.04
CA ALA A 464 11.68 -1.82 -27.94
C ALA A 464 11.81 -2.30 -29.37
N SER A 465 12.22 -3.55 -29.60
CA SER A 465 12.34 -4.12 -30.95
C SER A 465 10.98 -4.32 -31.64
N LEU A 466 9.92 -4.60 -30.86
CA LEU A 466 8.57 -4.81 -31.38
C LEU A 466 7.78 -3.52 -31.56
N TYR A 467 7.90 -2.60 -30.60
CA TYR A 467 7.01 -1.45 -30.49
C TYR A 467 7.76 -0.10 -30.55
N GLY A 468 9.10 -0.10 -30.50
CA GLY A 468 9.91 1.12 -30.46
C GLY A 468 9.60 1.96 -29.20
N SER A 469 9.53 3.26 -29.37
CA SER A 469 9.08 4.22 -28.35
C SER A 469 7.60 4.61 -28.51
N GLY A 470 6.81 3.77 -29.18
CA GLY A 470 5.41 4.05 -29.46
C GLY A 470 4.59 4.20 -28.17
N ARG A 471 3.75 5.24 -28.14
CA ARG A 471 2.78 5.49 -27.08
C ARG A 471 1.41 5.64 -27.72
N PRO A 472 0.32 5.20 -27.05
CA PRO A 472 -1.01 5.42 -27.58
C PRO A 472 -1.29 6.92 -27.69
N PRO A 473 -2.08 7.38 -28.66
CA PRO A 473 -2.55 8.77 -28.70
C PRO A 473 -3.25 9.13 -27.41
N VAL A 474 -3.02 10.33 -26.89
CA VAL A 474 -3.72 10.82 -25.70
C VAL A 474 -5.16 11.17 -26.08
N PRO A 475 -6.19 10.58 -25.41
CA PRO A 475 -7.59 10.77 -25.78
C PRO A 475 -8.16 12.05 -25.13
N TYR A 476 -7.72 13.22 -25.54
CA TYR A 476 -8.22 14.51 -25.02
C TYR A 476 -9.73 14.72 -25.25
N SER A 477 -10.29 14.05 -26.24
CA SER A 477 -11.72 13.93 -26.46
C SER A 477 -12.14 12.45 -26.33
N GLY A 478 -13.36 12.17 -25.94
CA GLY A 478 -13.81 10.80 -25.71
C GLY A 478 -13.41 10.26 -24.34
N GLU A 479 -12.63 9.20 -24.25
CA GLU A 479 -12.31 8.50 -22.99
C GLU A 479 -11.63 9.39 -21.94
N GLY A 480 -10.75 10.30 -22.35
CA GLY A 480 -10.08 11.25 -21.46
C GLY A 480 -10.91 12.49 -21.10
N SER A 481 -12.19 12.55 -21.42
CA SER A 481 -13.07 13.69 -21.19
C SER A 481 -14.26 13.43 -20.27
N ASP A 482 -14.32 12.28 -19.62
CA ASP A 482 -15.42 11.89 -18.75
C ASP A 482 -15.53 12.78 -17.52
N ASN A 483 -16.77 13.10 -17.12
CA ASN A 483 -17.02 13.93 -15.94
C ASN A 483 -17.07 13.16 -14.62
N ALA A 484 -17.18 11.84 -14.69
CA ALA A 484 -17.22 10.94 -13.55
C ALA A 484 -16.33 9.73 -13.80
N THR A 485 -15.66 9.25 -12.78
CA THR A 485 -14.73 8.12 -12.85
C THR A 485 -15.30 6.82 -12.27
N SER A 486 -16.40 6.91 -11.52
CA SER A 486 -16.98 5.75 -10.81
C SER A 486 -17.36 4.57 -11.74
N HIS A 487 -17.71 4.84 -13.00
CA HIS A 487 -18.03 3.81 -13.99
C HIS A 487 -16.79 3.04 -14.49
N LEU A 488 -15.57 3.55 -14.19
CA LEU A 488 -14.31 2.88 -14.53
C LEU A 488 -13.98 1.75 -13.56
N ALA A 489 -14.58 1.78 -12.37
CA ALA A 489 -14.32 0.80 -11.32
C ALA A 489 -15.16 -0.48 -11.53
N GLU A 490 -14.55 -1.61 -11.18
CA GLU A 490 -15.24 -2.90 -11.14
C GLU A 490 -16.25 -2.94 -9.99
N LYS A 491 -17.33 -3.69 -10.15
CA LYS A 491 -18.31 -3.93 -9.09
C LYS A 491 -17.84 -5.04 -8.15
N GLY A 492 -18.09 -4.86 -6.87
CA GLY A 492 -17.73 -5.85 -5.86
C GLY A 492 -17.48 -5.25 -4.48
N PHE A 493 -16.93 -6.04 -3.60
CA PHE A 493 -16.68 -5.62 -2.22
C PHE A 493 -15.44 -6.27 -1.60
N LYS A 494 -14.96 -5.68 -0.51
CA LYS A 494 -13.87 -6.23 0.33
C LYS A 494 -14.20 -6.04 1.81
N PRO A 495 -13.92 -7.04 2.67
CA PRO A 495 -13.92 -6.81 4.12
C PRO A 495 -12.89 -5.74 4.48
N VAL A 496 -13.25 -4.83 5.40
CA VAL A 496 -12.36 -3.76 5.84
C VAL A 496 -11.59 -4.19 7.09
N ARG A 497 -10.28 -3.94 7.11
CA ARG A 497 -9.39 -4.11 8.26
C ARG A 497 -8.71 -2.79 8.62
N GLY A 498 -8.48 -2.60 9.91
CA GLY A 498 -7.84 -1.40 10.44
C GLY A 498 -8.79 -0.25 10.74
N LEU A 499 -8.25 0.85 11.21
CA LEU A 499 -8.98 2.09 11.40
C LEU A 499 -9.48 2.62 10.05
N LEU A 500 -10.66 3.21 10.06
CA LEU A 500 -11.25 3.74 8.83
C LEU A 500 -10.55 5.02 8.38
N THR A 501 -10.45 5.16 7.07
CA THR A 501 -10.18 6.41 6.37
C THR A 501 -11.27 6.66 5.32
N GLU A 502 -11.40 7.88 4.82
CA GLU A 502 -12.35 8.24 3.78
C GLU A 502 -12.10 7.49 2.45
N GLY A 503 -12.98 7.68 1.50
CA GLY A 503 -12.79 7.30 0.10
C GLY A 503 -13.48 6.02 -0.32
N ARG A 504 -14.43 5.53 0.47
CA ARG A 504 -15.14 4.26 0.18
C ARG A 504 -16.61 4.37 0.52
N THR A 505 -17.43 3.67 -0.25
CA THR A 505 -18.79 3.37 0.17
C THR A 505 -18.76 2.12 1.04
N LEU A 506 -19.33 2.19 2.23
CA LEU A 506 -19.24 1.15 3.26
C LEU A 506 -20.61 0.54 3.54
N THR A 507 -20.67 -0.78 3.76
CA THR A 507 -21.79 -1.41 4.44
C THR A 507 -21.40 -1.78 5.87
N LEU A 508 -22.32 -1.59 6.82
CA LEU A 508 -22.10 -1.85 8.23
C LEU A 508 -23.07 -2.93 8.68
N GLU A 509 -22.55 -4.08 9.10
CA GLU A 509 -23.35 -5.29 9.34
C GLU A 509 -23.12 -5.87 10.73
N ALA A 510 -24.22 -6.26 11.36
CA ALA A 510 -24.21 -6.97 12.64
C ALA A 510 -25.37 -7.98 12.70
N SER A 511 -25.08 -9.21 13.16
CA SER A 511 -26.08 -10.25 13.36
C SER A 511 -26.93 -10.56 12.11
N GLY A 512 -26.34 -10.46 10.91
CA GLY A 512 -27.02 -10.68 9.62
C GLY A 512 -27.99 -9.57 9.21
N GLN A 513 -27.83 -8.39 9.81
CA GLN A 513 -28.56 -7.17 9.46
C GLN A 513 -27.56 -6.10 9.04
N ALA A 514 -27.92 -5.27 8.07
CA ALA A 514 -27.16 -4.12 7.62
C ALA A 514 -27.83 -2.81 8.02
N LEU A 515 -27.02 -1.82 8.36
CA LEU A 515 -27.47 -0.45 8.55
C LEU A 515 -28.05 0.07 7.23
N THR A 516 -29.27 0.60 7.23
CA THR A 516 -30.04 0.91 6.03
C THR A 516 -30.67 2.28 6.10
N ALA A 517 -30.50 3.09 5.07
CA ALA A 517 -31.17 4.37 4.90
C ALA A 517 -32.61 4.15 4.40
N SER A 518 -33.60 4.38 5.25
CA SER A 518 -35.02 4.29 4.86
C SER A 518 -35.55 5.67 4.46
N SER A 519 -35.55 5.95 3.17
CA SER A 519 -36.09 7.20 2.62
C SER A 519 -37.57 7.41 2.98
N SER A 520 -38.38 6.34 2.98
CA SER A 520 -39.82 6.40 3.32
C SER A 520 -40.06 6.74 4.81
N ARG A 521 -39.11 6.47 5.70
CA ARG A 521 -39.20 6.78 7.12
C ARG A 521 -38.37 7.99 7.53
N GLY A 522 -37.49 8.48 6.64
CA GLY A 522 -36.52 9.52 6.96
C GLY A 522 -35.60 9.14 8.14
N ALA A 523 -35.26 7.86 8.25
CA ALA A 523 -34.54 7.31 9.39
C ALA A 523 -33.60 6.17 9.02
N VAL A 524 -32.62 5.93 9.88
CA VAL A 524 -31.74 4.76 9.80
C VAL A 524 -32.43 3.57 10.48
N VAL A 525 -32.46 2.46 9.77
CA VAL A 525 -33.08 1.21 10.23
C VAL A 525 -32.13 0.03 10.00
N LEU A 526 -32.50 -1.15 10.46
CA LEU A 526 -31.85 -2.41 10.07
C LEU A 526 -32.70 -3.15 9.04
N SER A 527 -32.05 -3.71 8.04
CA SER A 527 -32.64 -4.65 7.09
C SER A 527 -31.70 -5.86 6.89
N PRO A 528 -32.20 -6.99 6.36
CA PRO A 528 -31.32 -8.14 6.09
C PRO A 528 -30.11 -7.74 5.24
N ALA A 529 -28.93 -8.16 5.63
CA ALA A 529 -27.71 -7.99 4.86
C ALA A 529 -27.73 -8.86 3.60
N GLY A 530 -27.39 -8.28 2.46
CA GLY A 530 -27.22 -9.01 1.19
C GLY A 530 -25.86 -9.72 1.15
N ARG A 531 -25.79 -10.85 0.43
CA ARG A 531 -24.49 -11.56 0.26
C ARG A 531 -23.50 -10.77 -0.61
N ASP A 532 -24.02 -10.07 -1.61
CA ASP A 532 -23.21 -9.37 -2.61
C ASP A 532 -23.05 -7.88 -2.27
N HIS A 533 -23.61 -7.44 -1.13
CA HIS A 533 -23.60 -6.05 -0.63
C HIS A 533 -24.07 -5.00 -1.66
N ASP A 534 -24.87 -5.39 -2.65
CA ASP A 534 -25.28 -4.58 -3.81
C ASP A 534 -26.46 -3.62 -3.56
N ASN A 535 -27.02 -3.62 -2.33
CA ASN A 535 -28.10 -2.73 -1.97
C ASN A 535 -27.59 -1.34 -1.63
N VAL A 536 -27.73 -0.38 -2.53
CA VAL A 536 -27.25 1.01 -2.34
C VAL A 536 -27.86 1.71 -1.11
N GLN A 537 -29.05 1.31 -0.64
CA GLN A 537 -29.64 1.84 0.60
C GLN A 537 -28.88 1.40 1.86
N GLN A 538 -28.03 0.38 1.76
CA GLN A 538 -27.12 -0.08 2.81
C GLN A 538 -25.72 0.54 2.68
N GLY A 539 -25.50 1.34 1.64
CA GLY A 539 -24.25 2.06 1.38
C GLY A 539 -24.16 3.36 2.20
N TRP A 540 -23.04 3.54 2.85
CA TRP A 540 -22.73 4.70 3.68
C TRP A 540 -21.38 5.28 3.31
N VAL A 541 -21.27 6.60 3.32
CA VAL A 541 -20.03 7.35 3.13
C VAL A 541 -19.65 8.01 4.45
N ILE A 542 -18.42 7.81 4.87
CA ILE A 542 -17.87 8.48 6.06
C ILE A 542 -17.16 9.76 5.65
N HIS A 543 -17.23 10.77 6.51
CA HIS A 543 -16.55 12.04 6.33
C HIS A 543 -15.75 12.34 7.60
N ALA A 544 -14.43 12.39 7.50
CA ALA A 544 -13.54 12.62 8.61
C ALA A 544 -13.72 14.03 9.17
N VAL A 545 -13.77 14.16 10.49
CA VAL A 545 -13.74 15.47 11.16
C VAL A 545 -12.34 16.09 11.02
N GLU A 546 -11.33 15.23 11.09
CA GLU A 546 -9.92 15.57 10.89
C GLU A 546 -9.23 14.39 10.18
N VAL A 547 -8.42 14.69 9.17
CA VAL A 547 -7.67 13.67 8.42
C VAL A 547 -6.71 12.95 9.37
N GLY A 548 -6.69 11.63 9.31
CA GLY A 548 -5.91 10.79 10.23
C GLY A 548 -6.56 10.55 11.60
N GLY A 549 -7.69 11.23 11.90
CA GLY A 549 -8.48 10.99 13.11
C GLY A 549 -9.45 9.81 12.98
N ASN A 550 -10.08 9.43 14.09
CA ASN A 550 -11.10 8.37 14.15
C ASN A 550 -12.52 8.89 14.37
N GLU A 551 -12.75 10.19 14.15
CA GLU A 551 -14.05 10.84 14.29
C GLU A 551 -14.66 11.12 12.93
N PHE A 552 -15.89 10.67 12.71
CA PHE A 552 -16.56 10.75 11.42
C PHE A 552 -18.02 11.18 11.55
N THR A 553 -18.52 11.95 10.59
CA THR A 553 -19.93 11.98 10.24
C THR A 553 -20.22 10.97 9.14
N ILE A 554 -21.45 10.50 9.03
CA ILE A 554 -21.83 9.43 8.11
C ILE A 554 -23.03 9.87 7.28
N SER A 555 -22.94 9.76 5.96
CA SER A 555 -24.05 10.01 5.03
C SER A 555 -24.43 8.77 4.24
N SER A 556 -25.69 8.70 3.82
CA SER A 556 -26.19 7.63 2.93
C SER A 556 -25.63 7.83 1.52
N ALA A 557 -25.07 6.78 0.93
CA ALA A 557 -24.62 6.78 -0.46
C ALA A 557 -25.77 6.96 -1.47
N ASP A 558 -26.98 6.47 -1.12
CA ASP A 558 -28.19 6.58 -1.96
C ASP A 558 -28.75 8.00 -2.02
N THR A 559 -28.81 8.70 -0.87
CA THR A 559 -29.53 9.98 -0.74
C THR A 559 -28.66 11.17 -0.41
N GLY A 560 -27.41 10.98 0.00
CA GLY A 560 -26.52 12.02 0.52
C GLY A 560 -26.93 12.56 1.90
N LEU A 561 -27.99 12.03 2.52
CA LEU A 561 -28.48 12.49 3.81
C LEU A 561 -27.61 11.94 4.95
N TYR A 562 -27.30 12.81 5.93
CA TYR A 562 -26.49 12.46 7.10
C TYR A 562 -27.31 11.76 8.19
N ILE A 563 -26.63 10.92 8.97
CA ILE A 563 -27.18 10.39 10.23
C ILE A 563 -27.15 11.51 11.28
N CYS A 564 -28.34 11.92 11.73
CA CYS A 564 -28.55 12.97 12.70
C CYS A 564 -29.13 12.43 14.02
N ASP A 565 -29.46 13.30 14.96
CA ASP A 565 -30.02 12.93 16.24
C ASP A 565 -31.19 11.93 16.13
N ASN A 566 -31.26 11.01 17.07
CA ASN A 566 -32.26 9.95 17.13
C ASN A 566 -32.30 9.04 15.88
N LEU A 567 -31.16 8.87 15.21
CA LEU A 567 -31.04 8.03 13.99
C LEU A 567 -31.97 8.49 12.85
N LYS A 568 -32.25 9.78 12.79
CA LYS A 568 -32.96 10.39 11.66
C LYS A 568 -31.97 10.76 10.56
N LEU A 569 -32.46 10.72 9.33
CA LEU A 569 -31.74 11.26 8.18
C LEU A 569 -32.03 12.76 8.03
N CYS A 570 -31.02 13.56 7.83
CA CYS A 570 -31.16 15.00 7.60
C CYS A 570 -30.18 15.51 6.52
N ASN A 571 -30.48 16.67 5.93
CA ASN A 571 -29.68 17.26 4.85
C ASN A 571 -28.61 18.26 5.35
N ALA A 572 -28.41 18.37 6.66
CA ALA A 572 -27.48 19.34 7.25
C ALA A 572 -26.29 18.64 7.89
N ALA A 573 -25.13 18.69 7.26
CA ALA A 573 -23.87 18.13 7.80
C ALA A 573 -23.55 18.66 9.21
N ALA A 574 -23.82 19.95 9.48
CA ALA A 574 -23.62 20.57 10.78
C ALA A 574 -24.50 20.01 11.92
N LYS A 575 -25.51 19.19 11.59
CA LYS A 575 -26.38 18.48 12.56
C LYS A 575 -26.10 17.00 12.60
N ALA A 576 -25.12 16.53 11.82
CA ALA A 576 -24.75 15.13 11.79
C ALA A 576 -24.16 14.69 13.13
N VAL A 577 -24.47 13.46 13.52
CA VAL A 577 -23.84 12.83 14.67
C VAL A 577 -22.39 12.54 14.35
N ILE A 578 -21.50 12.88 15.28
CA ILE A 578 -20.10 12.49 15.20
C ILE A 578 -19.94 11.12 15.87
N PHE A 579 -19.45 10.16 15.12
CA PHE A 579 -19.09 8.83 15.58
C PHE A 579 -17.59 8.76 15.81
N VAL A 580 -17.18 8.23 16.95
CA VAL A 580 -15.81 7.74 17.16
C VAL A 580 -15.81 6.28 16.72
N VAL A 581 -15.01 5.97 15.72
CA VAL A 581 -14.94 4.63 15.13
C VAL A 581 -13.60 4.00 15.46
N ASP A 582 -13.65 2.89 16.21
CA ASP A 582 -12.47 2.13 16.61
C ASP A 582 -12.51 0.73 15.97
N PHE A 583 -11.34 0.18 15.66
CA PHE A 583 -11.18 -1.19 15.17
C PHE A 583 -10.60 -2.09 16.27
N THR A 584 -11.11 -3.30 16.37
CA THR A 584 -10.56 -4.35 17.24
C THR A 584 -10.32 -5.61 16.41
N PRO A 585 -9.06 -6.04 16.22
CA PRO A 585 -8.74 -7.26 15.50
C PRO A 585 -9.56 -8.46 15.99
N GLY A 586 -10.07 -9.28 15.06
CA GLY A 586 -10.91 -10.43 15.35
C GLY A 586 -12.35 -10.11 15.79
N LYS A 587 -12.72 -8.82 15.96
CA LYS A 587 -14.08 -8.42 16.37
C LYS A 587 -14.76 -7.46 15.39
N GLY A 588 -14.00 -6.65 14.65
CA GLY A 588 -14.51 -5.63 13.75
C GLY A 588 -14.51 -4.22 14.34
N HIS A 589 -15.39 -3.36 13.83
CA HIS A 589 -15.46 -1.94 14.17
C HIS A 589 -16.54 -1.63 15.20
N SER A 590 -16.28 -0.68 16.08
CA SER A 590 -17.28 -0.14 16.99
C SER A 590 -17.56 1.32 16.67
N LEU A 591 -18.84 1.71 16.68
CA LEU A 591 -19.29 3.07 16.43
C LEU A 591 -19.84 3.65 17.73
N LYS A 592 -19.10 4.59 18.30
CA LYS A 592 -19.46 5.27 19.53
C LYS A 592 -19.95 6.67 19.23
N PHE A 593 -21.09 7.07 19.75
CA PHE A 593 -21.55 8.44 19.65
C PHE A 593 -20.71 9.32 20.60
N LYS A 594 -20.02 10.31 20.04
CA LYS A 594 -19.07 11.16 20.76
C LYS A 594 -19.66 11.81 22.03
N ASP A 595 -20.84 12.42 21.90
CA ASP A 595 -21.42 13.25 22.96
C ASP A 595 -22.11 12.46 24.10
N VAL A 596 -22.54 11.21 23.85
CA VAL A 596 -23.39 10.45 24.78
C VAL A 596 -22.69 9.23 25.37
N ASN A 597 -21.47 8.92 24.95
CA ASN A 597 -20.68 7.77 25.36
C ASN A 597 -21.47 6.44 25.27
N SER A 598 -22.17 6.26 24.16
CA SER A 598 -22.97 5.06 23.86
C SER A 598 -22.58 4.52 22.49
N TYR A 599 -22.66 3.20 22.33
CA TYR A 599 -22.32 2.51 21.09
C TYR A 599 -23.56 2.16 20.30
N LEU A 600 -23.49 2.31 18.98
CA LEU A 600 -24.49 1.84 18.05
C LEU A 600 -24.48 0.31 18.06
N ALA A 601 -25.64 -0.31 18.25
CA ALA A 601 -25.76 -1.75 18.45
C ALA A 601 -27.07 -2.30 17.89
N THR A 602 -27.15 -3.62 17.79
CA THR A 602 -28.37 -4.37 17.56
C THR A 602 -28.87 -5.00 18.86
N ASP A 603 -30.16 -4.90 19.15
CA ASP A 603 -30.76 -5.60 20.28
C ASP A 603 -31.09 -7.08 19.94
N ARG A 604 -31.61 -7.82 20.92
CA ARG A 604 -32.01 -9.23 20.71
C ARG A 604 -33.17 -9.41 19.71
N LYS A 605 -33.92 -8.35 19.41
CA LYS A 605 -35.01 -8.34 18.43
C LYS A 605 -34.50 -7.87 17.04
N LYS A 606 -33.19 -7.71 16.89
CA LYS A 606 -32.54 -7.16 15.69
C LYS A 606 -32.99 -5.72 15.36
N ALA A 607 -33.33 -4.95 16.39
CA ALA A 607 -33.60 -3.52 16.25
C ALA A 607 -32.34 -2.71 16.57
N LEU A 608 -32.19 -1.57 15.86
CA LEU A 608 -31.11 -0.63 16.10
C LEU A 608 -31.30 0.07 17.44
N THR A 609 -30.25 0.14 18.24
CA THR A 609 -30.28 0.70 19.59
C THR A 609 -28.95 1.31 20.00
N TRP A 610 -28.98 2.10 21.05
CA TRP A 610 -27.80 2.61 21.74
C TRP A 610 -27.55 1.83 23.03
N GLN A 611 -26.32 1.45 23.28
CA GLN A 611 -25.94 0.77 24.53
C GLN A 611 -24.58 1.26 25.06
N LYS A 612 -24.40 1.15 26.41
CA LYS A 612 -23.12 1.53 27.05
C LYS A 612 -21.99 0.53 26.79
N ARG A 613 -22.33 -0.72 26.51
CA ARG A 613 -21.35 -1.77 26.22
C ARG A 613 -20.93 -1.65 24.75
N GLN A 614 -19.63 -1.79 24.48
CA GLN A 614 -19.10 -1.83 23.12
C GLN A 614 -19.80 -2.92 22.28
N ALA A 615 -20.18 -2.56 21.09
CA ALA A 615 -20.78 -3.44 20.08
C ALA A 615 -19.95 -3.35 18.80
N PHE A 616 -19.88 -4.45 18.07
CA PHE A 616 -19.03 -4.56 16.90
C PHE A 616 -19.86 -4.78 15.64
N TRP A 617 -19.36 -4.21 14.55
CA TRP A 617 -19.89 -4.28 13.19
C TRP A 617 -18.83 -4.82 12.26
N ASN A 618 -19.22 -5.71 11.38
CA ASN A 618 -18.42 -6.03 10.20
C ASN A 618 -18.64 -4.93 9.17
N ILE A 619 -17.55 -4.37 8.67
CA ILE A 619 -17.61 -3.33 7.64
C ILE A 619 -17.05 -3.90 6.33
N PHE A 620 -17.74 -3.63 5.24
CA PHE A 620 -17.29 -3.96 3.90
C PHE A 620 -17.20 -2.67 3.08
N SER A 621 -16.15 -2.54 2.31
CA SER A 621 -16.00 -1.51 1.28
C SER A 621 -16.63 -2.02 -0.01
N VAL A 622 -17.53 -1.25 -0.61
CA VAL A 622 -18.37 -1.69 -1.73
C VAL A 622 -18.22 -0.74 -2.91
N THR A 623 -18.12 -1.30 -4.11
CA THR A 623 -18.21 -0.59 -5.39
C THR A 623 -19.45 -1.09 -6.14
N TYR A 624 -20.38 -0.17 -6.46
CA TYR A 624 -21.69 -0.48 -7.08
C TYR A 624 -21.67 -0.53 -8.60
#